data_8d1583451bbf7fbeeaceefeaab16fd12
#
_entry.id   8d1583451bbf7fbeeaceefeaab16fd12
#
_cell.length_a   1.000
_cell.length_b   1.000
_cell.length_c   1.000
_cell.angle_alpha   90.00
_cell.angle_beta   90.00
_cell.angle_gamma   90.00
#
_symmetry.space_group_name_H-M   'P 1'
#
loop_
_entity.id
_entity.type
_entity.pdbx_description
1 polymer ?
#
loop_
_entity_poly.entity_id
_entity_poly.type
_entity_poly.pdbx_seq_one_letter_code
_entity_poly.pdbx_strand_id
1 'polypeptide(L)'
;MSDALTRAATQLIDPQGRVLAAAVRRLQLPLHGLDADLRWPVAVIGSGQPLLLLHGFDSSMLEFRRLVPLLQDHHELWIPDLFGFGFTPRPEALDYGPQRVLEHLELLLQQMPPGPIGLIGASMGGSVAVVLARHMQEKQPGRISRLLLLAPAGLTGRPMPLPPLLDRLGAAFLGLPAVRRGLCRQAFADPDAAVGPAEEEIASLHVSTPGWGQALARFARSGGFAGVGDPLPEPPIEVLWGAQDRILRAPQKQAAQQLLGERLVLVDDCGHLPHLDQPEQVAKTWLAA
;
A
#
# COMPACT_ATOMS: atom_id res chain seq x y z
N MET A 1 -11.20 23.43 9.55
CA MET A 1 -10.04 23.45 8.64
C MET A 1 -10.20 22.33 7.62
N SER A 2 -10.06 22.62 6.32
CA SER A 2 -10.04 21.59 5.27
C SER A 2 -8.84 20.68 5.52
N ASP A 3 -9.07 19.36 5.56
CA ASP A 3 -7.96 18.41 5.73
C ASP A 3 -7.12 18.28 4.44
N ALA A 4 -5.97 17.59 4.55
CA ALA A 4 -5.01 17.45 3.46
C ALA A 4 -5.65 16.82 2.20
N LEU A 5 -6.52 15.81 2.35
CA LEU A 5 -7.20 15.17 1.23
C LEU A 5 -8.19 16.10 0.51
N THR A 6 -8.96 16.90 1.26
CA THR A 6 -9.88 17.87 0.67
C THR A 6 -9.12 18.92 -0.17
N ARG A 7 -7.95 19.36 0.29
CA ARG A 7 -7.09 20.25 -0.49
C ARG A 7 -6.49 19.52 -1.70
N ALA A 8 -6.06 18.27 -1.53
CA ALA A 8 -5.48 17.45 -2.59
C ALA A 8 -6.42 17.30 -3.79
N ALA A 9 -7.72 17.15 -3.57
CA ALA A 9 -8.72 17.04 -4.64
C ALA A 9 -8.73 18.23 -5.62
N THR A 10 -8.23 19.39 -5.20
CA THR A 10 -8.25 20.62 -6.01
C THR A 10 -6.86 21.21 -6.29
N GLN A 11 -5.86 20.91 -5.49
CA GLN A 11 -4.57 21.63 -5.48
C GLN A 11 -3.36 20.79 -5.89
N LEU A 12 -3.46 19.43 -5.91
CA LEU A 12 -2.36 18.60 -6.38
C LEU A 12 -1.93 18.98 -7.79
N ILE A 13 -0.63 18.96 -8.04
CA ILE A 13 -0.07 19.18 -9.38
C ILE A 13 -0.56 18.08 -10.32
N ASP A 14 -0.55 16.83 -9.86
CA ASP A 14 -0.96 15.66 -10.64
C ASP A 14 -2.49 15.61 -10.80
N PRO A 15 -3.02 15.66 -12.04
CA PRO A 15 -4.46 15.61 -12.29
C PRO A 15 -5.10 14.26 -11.93
N GLN A 16 -4.39 13.13 -12.10
CA GLN A 16 -4.88 11.81 -11.70
C GLN A 16 -4.95 11.70 -10.17
N GLY A 17 -3.97 12.30 -9.47
CA GLY A 17 -3.99 12.45 -8.02
C GLY A 17 -5.19 13.25 -7.52
N ARG A 18 -5.59 14.35 -8.21
CA ARG A 18 -6.82 15.10 -7.89
C ARG A 18 -8.08 14.28 -8.03
N VAL A 19 -8.20 13.52 -9.14
CA VAL A 19 -9.36 12.65 -9.38
C VAL A 19 -9.47 11.61 -8.26
N LEU A 20 -8.36 10.95 -7.93
CA LEU A 20 -8.36 9.93 -6.87
C LEU A 20 -8.68 10.54 -5.49
N ALA A 21 -8.11 11.68 -5.14
CA ALA A 21 -8.40 12.38 -3.89
C ALA A 21 -9.89 12.82 -3.80
N ALA A 22 -10.51 13.20 -4.93
CA ALA A 22 -11.93 13.56 -4.98
C ALA A 22 -12.86 12.35 -4.80
N ALA A 23 -12.39 11.13 -5.11
CA ALA A 23 -13.16 9.89 -4.94
C ALA A 23 -13.15 9.34 -3.49
N VAL A 24 -12.46 10.02 -2.56
CA VAL A 24 -12.32 9.56 -1.18
C VAL A 24 -13.64 9.68 -0.42
N ARG A 25 -14.07 8.55 0.12
CA ARG A 25 -15.15 8.42 1.12
C ARG A 25 -14.54 8.30 2.51
N ARG A 26 -15.30 8.71 3.53
CA ARG A 26 -14.89 8.59 4.94
C ARG A 26 -15.79 7.57 5.62
N LEU A 27 -15.31 6.35 5.75
CA LEU A 27 -16.06 5.25 6.32
C LEU A 27 -15.99 5.25 7.85
N GLN A 28 -17.05 4.81 8.48
CA GLN A 28 -17.07 4.50 9.90
C GLN A 28 -16.76 3.02 10.07
N LEU A 29 -15.59 2.72 10.65
CA LEU A 29 -15.16 1.36 10.95
C LEU A 29 -15.00 1.25 12.47
N PRO A 30 -15.76 0.37 13.13
CA PRO A 30 -15.77 0.27 14.60
C PRO A 30 -14.57 -0.55 15.11
N LEU A 31 -13.34 -0.01 14.95
CA LEU A 31 -12.15 -0.67 15.47
C LEU A 31 -12.16 -0.72 16.98
N HIS A 32 -11.78 -1.87 17.53
CA HIS A 32 -11.80 -2.10 18.96
C HIS A 32 -10.92 -1.10 19.73
N GLY A 33 -11.49 -0.48 20.76
CA GLY A 33 -10.81 0.47 21.65
C GLY A 33 -10.58 1.85 21.03
N LEU A 34 -11.24 2.18 19.92
CA LEU A 34 -11.19 3.48 19.28
C LEU A 34 -12.53 4.21 19.35
N ASP A 35 -12.47 5.53 19.23
CA ASP A 35 -13.64 6.38 19.12
C ASP A 35 -14.45 6.00 17.87
N ALA A 36 -15.73 5.72 18.04
CA ALA A 36 -16.64 5.37 16.97
C ALA A 36 -16.85 6.51 15.94
N ASP A 37 -16.54 7.75 16.33
CA ASP A 37 -16.65 8.91 15.45
C ASP A 37 -15.45 9.08 14.50
N LEU A 38 -14.41 8.28 14.65
CA LEU A 38 -13.30 8.28 13.72
C LEU A 38 -13.76 7.87 12.31
N ARG A 39 -13.22 8.55 11.32
CA ARG A 39 -13.54 8.33 9.91
C ARG A 39 -12.29 7.94 9.14
N TRP A 40 -12.41 6.84 8.39
CA TRP A 40 -11.30 6.20 7.69
C TRP A 40 -11.37 6.51 6.21
N PRO A 41 -10.34 7.13 5.63
CA PRO A 41 -10.33 7.51 4.23
C PRO A 41 -10.14 6.28 3.34
N VAL A 42 -11.03 6.11 2.37
CA VAL A 42 -10.98 5.07 1.34
C VAL A 42 -11.41 5.70 0.02
N ALA A 43 -10.57 5.67 -1.00
CA ALA A 43 -11.02 6.03 -2.33
C ALA A 43 -11.84 4.88 -2.92
N VAL A 44 -13.04 5.21 -3.45
CA VAL A 44 -13.91 4.23 -4.12
C VAL A 44 -14.30 4.80 -5.47
N ILE A 45 -13.84 4.15 -6.54
CA ILE A 45 -13.98 4.64 -7.91
C ILE A 45 -14.13 3.48 -8.89
N GLY A 46 -14.87 3.69 -9.98
CA GLY A 46 -15.13 2.67 -10.99
C GLY A 46 -16.35 1.82 -10.69
N SER A 47 -16.52 0.77 -11.48
CA SER A 47 -17.66 -0.16 -11.38
C SER A 47 -17.25 -1.56 -11.85
N GLY A 48 -17.95 -2.59 -11.36
CA GLY A 48 -17.69 -3.98 -11.71
C GLY A 48 -17.29 -4.81 -10.50
N GLN A 49 -16.50 -5.88 -10.71
CA GLN A 49 -16.05 -6.74 -9.63
C GLN A 49 -15.15 -5.96 -8.65
N PRO A 50 -15.38 -6.07 -7.33
CA PRO A 50 -14.58 -5.36 -6.35
C PRO A 50 -13.11 -5.75 -6.40
N LEU A 51 -12.24 -4.73 -6.35
CA LEU A 51 -10.78 -4.87 -6.34
C LEU A 51 -10.20 -3.98 -5.24
N LEU A 52 -9.48 -4.59 -4.30
CA LEU A 52 -8.83 -3.88 -3.19
C LEU A 52 -7.34 -3.64 -3.51
N LEU A 53 -6.91 -2.37 -3.44
CA LEU A 53 -5.53 -1.96 -3.69
C LEU A 53 -4.88 -1.52 -2.38
N LEU A 54 -3.72 -2.10 -2.04
CA LEU A 54 -3.01 -1.92 -0.77
C LEU A 54 -1.63 -1.30 -1.01
N HIS A 55 -1.43 -0.09 -0.52
CA HIS A 55 -0.21 0.70 -0.74
C HIS A 55 0.99 0.24 0.11
N GLY A 56 2.17 0.75 -0.23
CA GLY A 56 3.43 0.44 0.42
C GLY A 56 3.63 1.11 1.79
N PHE A 57 4.79 0.79 2.42
CA PHE A 57 5.21 1.40 3.67
C PHE A 57 5.42 2.90 3.48
N ASP A 58 4.96 3.69 4.46
CA ASP A 58 5.09 5.15 4.48
C ASP A 58 4.61 5.84 3.19
N SER A 59 3.48 5.35 2.67
CA SER A 59 2.81 5.84 1.48
C SER A 59 1.32 6.15 1.76
N SER A 60 0.54 6.31 0.71
CA SER A 60 -0.91 6.54 0.77
C SER A 60 -1.61 5.97 -0.46
N MET A 61 -2.94 5.94 -0.43
CA MET A 61 -3.78 5.54 -1.56
C MET A 61 -3.42 6.26 -2.87
N LEU A 62 -2.87 7.46 -2.80
CA LEU A 62 -2.53 8.28 -3.98
C LEU A 62 -1.43 7.67 -4.85
N GLU A 63 -0.67 6.68 -4.36
CA GLU A 63 0.32 5.99 -5.19
C GLU A 63 -0.33 5.23 -6.36
N PHE A 64 -1.61 4.83 -6.25
CA PHE A 64 -2.31 4.09 -7.31
C PHE A 64 -2.91 4.97 -8.41
N ARG A 65 -2.72 6.28 -8.38
CA ARG A 65 -3.34 7.24 -9.31
C ARG A 65 -3.14 6.92 -10.80
N ARG A 66 -1.96 6.36 -11.19
CA ARG A 66 -1.67 5.97 -12.58
C ARG A 66 -2.35 4.67 -12.99
N LEU A 67 -2.59 3.78 -12.03
CA LEU A 67 -3.24 2.48 -12.27
C LEU A 67 -4.78 2.61 -12.32
N VAL A 68 -5.36 3.53 -11.56
CA VAL A 68 -6.81 3.73 -11.47
C VAL A 68 -7.48 3.91 -12.84
N PRO A 69 -7.03 4.80 -13.75
CA PRO A 69 -7.67 4.99 -15.06
C PRO A 69 -7.70 3.73 -15.92
N LEU A 70 -6.77 2.80 -15.70
CA LEU A 70 -6.63 1.58 -16.49
C LEU A 70 -7.51 0.44 -15.99
N LEU A 71 -8.03 0.53 -14.75
CA LEU A 71 -8.81 -0.53 -14.12
C LEU A 71 -10.26 -0.13 -13.79
N GLN A 72 -10.57 1.16 -13.64
CA GLN A 72 -11.86 1.63 -13.15
C GLN A 72 -13.07 1.30 -14.05
N ASP A 73 -12.85 1.05 -15.33
CA ASP A 73 -13.90 0.66 -16.26
C ASP A 73 -14.28 -0.83 -16.16
N HIS A 74 -13.46 -1.62 -15.44
CA HIS A 74 -13.62 -3.07 -15.26
C HIS A 74 -13.87 -3.46 -13.80
N HIS A 75 -13.49 -2.60 -12.86
CA HIS A 75 -13.52 -2.90 -11.43
C HIS A 75 -14.04 -1.71 -10.60
N GLU A 76 -14.80 -2.03 -9.55
CA GLU A 76 -15.01 -1.11 -8.44
C GLU A 76 -13.76 -1.15 -7.55
N LEU A 77 -12.91 -0.13 -7.67
CA LEU A 77 -11.64 -0.03 -6.96
C LEU A 77 -11.86 0.51 -5.55
N TRP A 78 -11.39 -0.22 -4.56
CA TRP A 78 -11.36 0.16 -3.15
C TRP A 78 -9.91 0.36 -2.74
N ILE A 79 -9.53 1.58 -2.40
CA ILE A 79 -8.15 1.97 -2.14
C ILE A 79 -8.09 2.66 -0.78
N PRO A 80 -7.94 1.90 0.33
CA PRO A 80 -7.79 2.50 1.65
C PRO A 80 -6.39 3.04 1.87
N ASP A 81 -6.27 4.04 2.73
CA ASP A 81 -5.03 4.21 3.47
C ASP A 81 -4.94 3.16 4.57
N LEU A 82 -3.84 2.45 4.66
CA LEU A 82 -3.61 1.43 5.68
C LEU A 82 -3.57 2.07 7.08
N PHE A 83 -4.02 1.33 8.10
CA PHE A 83 -4.03 1.81 9.49
C PHE A 83 -2.65 2.35 9.91
N GLY A 84 -2.61 3.60 10.37
CA GLY A 84 -1.38 4.28 10.76
C GLY A 84 -0.60 4.94 9.63
N PHE A 85 -1.02 4.75 8.38
CA PHE A 85 -0.39 5.34 7.18
C PHE A 85 -1.32 6.33 6.46
N GLY A 86 -0.80 6.95 5.42
CA GLY A 86 -1.53 7.87 4.57
C GLY A 86 -2.19 9.00 5.36
N PHE A 87 -3.48 9.14 5.21
CA PHE A 87 -4.30 10.17 5.85
C PHE A 87 -5.24 9.60 6.93
N THR A 88 -4.97 8.38 7.42
CA THR A 88 -5.76 7.77 8.49
C THR A 88 -5.67 8.57 9.79
N PRO A 89 -6.72 8.57 10.62
CA PRO A 89 -6.65 9.05 12.00
C PRO A 89 -5.54 8.33 12.77
N ARG A 90 -4.82 9.07 13.62
CA ARG A 90 -3.73 8.52 14.43
C ARG A 90 -3.91 8.86 15.91
N PRO A 91 -4.85 8.21 16.61
CA PRO A 91 -5.02 8.39 18.04
C PRO A 91 -3.73 8.11 18.79
N GLU A 92 -3.45 8.92 19.81
CA GLU A 92 -2.33 8.70 20.71
C GLU A 92 -2.53 7.41 21.53
N ALA A 93 -1.47 6.83 22.04
CA ALA A 93 -1.49 5.66 22.92
C ALA A 93 -1.95 4.33 22.31
N LEU A 94 -1.95 4.17 20.97
CA LEU A 94 -2.26 2.91 20.31
C LEU A 94 -1.02 2.18 19.83
N ASP A 95 -1.17 0.87 19.66
CA ASP A 95 -0.24 0.06 18.90
C ASP A 95 -0.51 0.23 17.41
N TYR A 96 0.57 0.46 16.66
CA TYR A 96 0.55 0.58 15.21
C TYR A 96 1.36 -0.59 14.64
N GLY A 97 0.74 -1.77 14.56
CA GLY A 97 1.41 -2.97 14.10
C GLY A 97 0.55 -3.76 13.12
N PRO A 98 1.05 -4.89 12.60
CA PRO A 98 0.37 -5.73 11.63
C PRO A 98 -1.06 -6.12 12.04
N GLN A 99 -1.27 -6.42 13.32
CA GLN A 99 -2.59 -6.83 13.83
C GLN A 99 -3.66 -5.75 13.65
N ARG A 100 -3.31 -4.47 13.87
CA ARG A 100 -4.24 -3.36 13.68
C ARG A 100 -4.53 -3.08 12.21
N VAL A 101 -3.53 -3.28 11.34
CA VAL A 101 -3.73 -3.19 9.89
C VAL A 101 -4.74 -4.25 9.44
N LEU A 102 -4.63 -5.48 9.93
CA LEU A 102 -5.57 -6.57 9.60
C LEU A 102 -6.97 -6.30 10.12
N GLU A 103 -7.13 -5.88 11.38
CA GLU A 103 -8.42 -5.51 11.97
C GLU A 103 -9.13 -4.43 11.14
N HIS A 104 -8.39 -3.39 10.76
CA HIS A 104 -8.89 -2.32 9.90
C HIS A 104 -9.38 -2.84 8.54
N LEU A 105 -8.59 -3.69 7.89
CA LEU A 105 -8.94 -4.25 6.58
C LEU A 105 -10.10 -5.27 6.67
N GLU A 106 -10.17 -6.06 7.72
CA GLU A 106 -11.30 -6.97 7.96
C GLU A 106 -12.62 -6.20 8.06
N LEU A 107 -12.65 -5.11 8.83
CA LEU A 107 -13.82 -4.23 8.93
C LEU A 107 -14.15 -3.53 7.60
N LEU A 108 -13.11 -3.15 6.84
CA LEU A 108 -13.32 -2.60 5.50
C LEU A 108 -13.95 -3.62 4.55
N LEU A 109 -13.50 -4.88 4.57
CA LEU A 109 -14.07 -5.95 3.74
C LEU A 109 -15.56 -6.17 4.01
N GLN A 110 -16.05 -5.89 5.22
CA GLN A 110 -17.48 -5.96 5.57
C GLN A 110 -18.29 -4.81 4.95
N GLN A 111 -17.65 -3.70 4.55
CA GLN A 111 -18.28 -2.58 3.85
C GLN A 111 -18.26 -2.73 2.32
N MET A 112 -17.45 -3.64 1.82
CA MET A 112 -17.34 -3.90 0.38
C MET A 112 -18.47 -4.80 -0.11
N PRO A 113 -18.83 -4.75 -1.39
CA PRO A 113 -19.85 -5.62 -1.97
C PRO A 113 -19.59 -7.10 -1.63
N PRO A 114 -20.67 -7.90 -1.49
CA PRO A 114 -20.52 -9.34 -1.24
C PRO A 114 -19.90 -10.06 -2.44
N GLY A 115 -19.34 -11.26 -2.23
CA GLY A 115 -18.72 -12.07 -3.24
C GLY A 115 -17.18 -11.97 -3.29
N PRO A 116 -16.55 -12.57 -4.30
CA PRO A 116 -15.10 -12.61 -4.42
C PRO A 116 -14.48 -11.23 -4.68
N ILE A 117 -13.33 -10.97 -4.05
CA ILE A 117 -12.55 -9.73 -4.19
C ILE A 117 -11.16 -10.07 -4.69
N GLY A 118 -10.67 -9.32 -5.68
CA GLY A 118 -9.27 -9.33 -6.05
C GLY A 118 -8.42 -8.46 -5.14
N LEU A 119 -7.13 -8.78 -4.97
CA LEU A 119 -6.17 -7.97 -4.23
C LEU A 119 -5.00 -7.55 -5.12
N ILE A 120 -4.66 -6.26 -5.12
CA ILE A 120 -3.36 -5.78 -5.64
C ILE A 120 -2.62 -5.15 -4.46
N GLY A 121 -1.40 -5.63 -4.17
CA GLY A 121 -0.60 -5.12 -3.07
C GLY A 121 0.80 -4.69 -3.53
N ALA A 122 1.18 -3.43 -3.24
CA ALA A 122 2.47 -2.87 -3.60
C ALA A 122 3.42 -2.86 -2.39
N SER A 123 4.66 -3.33 -2.58
CA SER A 123 5.70 -3.35 -1.53
C SER A 123 5.18 -3.99 -0.23
N MET A 124 5.14 -3.27 0.89
CA MET A 124 4.53 -3.75 2.14
C MET A 124 3.07 -4.17 1.95
N GLY A 125 2.30 -3.47 1.09
CA GLY A 125 0.93 -3.84 0.76
C GLY A 125 0.82 -5.25 0.16
N GLY A 126 1.86 -5.74 -0.50
CA GLY A 126 1.95 -7.13 -0.96
C GLY A 126 1.99 -8.13 0.20
N SER A 127 2.78 -7.87 1.24
CA SER A 127 2.77 -8.67 2.46
C SER A 127 1.44 -8.59 3.21
N VAL A 128 0.85 -7.40 3.26
CA VAL A 128 -0.50 -7.21 3.84
C VAL A 128 -1.52 -8.04 3.07
N ALA A 129 -1.47 -8.05 1.73
CA ALA A 129 -2.37 -8.84 0.88
C ALA A 129 -2.26 -10.35 1.17
N VAL A 130 -1.03 -10.88 1.30
CA VAL A 130 -0.78 -12.28 1.64
C VAL A 130 -1.37 -12.65 3.00
N VAL A 131 -1.12 -11.84 4.02
CA VAL A 131 -1.62 -12.10 5.39
C VAL A 131 -3.15 -11.96 5.44
N LEU A 132 -3.71 -10.96 4.78
CA LEU A 132 -5.16 -10.76 4.69
C LEU A 132 -5.83 -11.94 3.97
N ALA A 133 -5.27 -12.40 2.85
CA ALA A 133 -5.82 -13.54 2.12
C ALA A 133 -5.83 -14.83 2.96
N ARG A 134 -4.74 -15.13 3.70
CA ARG A 134 -4.71 -16.26 4.64
C ARG A 134 -5.77 -16.13 5.73
N HIS A 135 -5.86 -14.95 6.33
CA HIS A 135 -6.84 -14.69 7.39
C HIS A 135 -8.28 -14.87 6.89
N MET A 136 -8.57 -14.38 5.70
CA MET A 136 -9.88 -14.53 5.09
C MET A 136 -10.17 -15.95 4.60
N GLN A 137 -9.16 -16.70 4.21
CA GLN A 137 -9.29 -18.12 3.87
C GLN A 137 -9.85 -18.95 5.04
N GLU A 138 -9.45 -18.61 6.28
CA GLU A 138 -9.96 -19.26 7.50
C GLU A 138 -11.36 -18.75 7.88
N LYS A 139 -11.64 -17.45 7.75
CA LYS A 139 -12.89 -16.83 8.20
C LYS A 139 -14.02 -16.87 7.18
N GLN A 140 -13.69 -16.63 5.91
CA GLN A 140 -14.64 -16.54 4.79
C GLN A 140 -13.99 -17.14 3.53
N PRO A 141 -13.92 -18.48 3.41
CA PRO A 141 -13.35 -19.15 2.24
C PRO A 141 -13.96 -18.64 0.94
N GLY A 142 -13.12 -18.36 -0.06
CA GLY A 142 -13.54 -17.81 -1.35
C GLY A 142 -13.78 -16.29 -1.38
N ARG A 143 -13.63 -15.58 -0.25
CA ARG A 143 -13.76 -14.11 -0.23
C ARG A 143 -12.66 -13.41 -1.02
N ILE A 144 -11.44 -13.93 -0.99
CA ILE A 144 -10.33 -13.44 -1.81
C ILE A 144 -10.15 -14.40 -2.99
N SER A 145 -10.26 -13.89 -4.21
CA SER A 145 -10.22 -14.69 -5.43
C SER A 145 -8.83 -14.85 -6.02
N ARG A 146 -8.01 -13.82 -5.99
CA ARG A 146 -6.63 -13.83 -6.48
C ARG A 146 -5.83 -12.62 -5.99
N LEU A 147 -4.49 -12.73 -6.09
CA LEU A 147 -3.55 -11.67 -5.70
C LEU A 147 -2.61 -11.31 -6.85
N LEU A 148 -2.37 -10.01 -7.04
CA LEU A 148 -1.25 -9.49 -7.80
C LEU A 148 -0.36 -8.70 -6.84
N LEU A 149 0.89 -9.13 -6.70
CA LEU A 149 1.85 -8.49 -5.78
C LEU A 149 2.88 -7.71 -6.61
N LEU A 150 3.11 -6.47 -6.23
CA LEU A 150 4.00 -5.54 -6.93
C LEU A 150 5.23 -5.29 -6.06
N ALA A 151 6.39 -5.88 -6.42
CA ALA A 151 7.63 -5.86 -5.66
C ALA A 151 7.41 -6.04 -4.15
N PRO A 152 6.79 -7.16 -3.71
CA PRO A 152 6.33 -7.32 -2.33
C PRO A 152 7.48 -7.34 -1.32
N ALA A 153 7.44 -6.41 -0.37
CA ALA A 153 8.39 -6.35 0.74
C ALA A 153 7.90 -7.18 1.93
N GLY A 154 8.78 -7.93 2.59
CA GLY A 154 8.46 -8.65 3.83
C GLY A 154 7.92 -10.07 3.64
N LEU A 155 7.90 -10.62 2.43
CA LEU A 155 7.54 -12.04 2.22
C LEU A 155 8.55 -12.98 2.89
N THR A 156 9.81 -12.60 2.85
CA THR A 156 10.93 -13.35 3.45
C THR A 156 11.57 -12.56 4.59
N GLY A 157 12.48 -13.19 5.31
CA GLY A 157 13.20 -12.57 6.43
C GLY A 157 12.51 -12.77 7.78
N ARG A 158 12.83 -11.91 8.73
CA ARG A 158 12.28 -11.95 10.09
C ARG A 158 11.91 -10.53 10.54
N PRO A 159 10.88 -10.36 11.39
CA PRO A 159 10.59 -9.08 12.01
C PRO A 159 11.83 -8.53 12.73
N MET A 160 12.13 -7.27 12.53
CA MET A 160 13.26 -6.58 13.15
C MET A 160 12.74 -5.34 13.90
N PRO A 161 12.19 -5.52 15.12
CA PRO A 161 11.69 -4.42 15.93
C PRO A 161 12.81 -3.39 16.22
N LEU A 162 12.52 -2.12 15.97
CA LEU A 162 13.44 -1.05 16.33
C LEU A 162 13.29 -0.71 17.82
N PRO A 163 14.41 -0.57 18.55
CA PRO A 163 14.38 -0.11 19.93
C PRO A 163 13.77 1.29 20.06
N PRO A 164 13.14 1.61 21.21
CA PRO A 164 12.76 2.99 21.55
C PRO A 164 13.94 3.94 21.35
N LEU A 165 13.69 5.12 20.86
CA LEU A 165 14.62 6.15 20.40
C LEU A 165 15.08 5.94 18.95
N LEU A 166 15.55 4.76 18.54
CA LEU A 166 15.93 4.49 17.14
C LEU A 166 14.72 4.52 16.22
N ASP A 167 13.57 4.07 16.68
CA ASP A 167 12.30 4.16 15.98
C ASP A 167 11.87 5.62 15.72
N ARG A 168 12.02 6.50 16.73
CA ARG A 168 11.72 7.93 16.61
C ARG A 168 12.72 8.67 15.73
N LEU A 169 14.01 8.37 15.89
CA LEU A 169 15.07 8.94 15.05
C LEU A 169 14.91 8.51 13.59
N GLY A 170 14.55 7.24 13.35
CA GLY A 170 14.24 6.73 12.02
C GLY A 170 13.04 7.44 11.39
N ALA A 171 11.96 7.63 12.13
CA ALA A 171 10.80 8.39 11.65
C ALA A 171 11.16 9.85 11.36
N ALA A 172 11.89 10.52 12.25
CA ALA A 172 12.35 11.90 12.04
C ALA A 172 13.24 12.01 10.79
N PHE A 173 14.17 11.06 10.60
CA PHE A 173 15.02 10.99 9.42
C PHE A 173 14.18 10.83 8.12
N LEU A 174 13.20 9.94 8.10
CA LEU A 174 12.30 9.75 6.97
C LEU A 174 11.43 10.99 6.68
N GLY A 175 11.20 11.85 7.65
CA GLY A 175 10.50 13.12 7.49
C GLY A 175 11.32 14.23 6.83
N LEU A 176 12.65 14.07 6.70
CA LEU A 176 13.51 15.09 6.09
C LEU A 176 13.22 15.22 4.59
N PRO A 177 12.98 16.44 4.05
CA PRO A 177 12.65 16.62 2.64
C PRO A 177 13.68 16.03 1.67
N ALA A 178 14.97 16.13 1.98
CA ALA A 178 16.03 15.56 1.16
C ALA A 178 16.00 14.02 1.13
N VAL A 179 15.68 13.39 2.26
CA VAL A 179 15.53 11.92 2.37
C VAL A 179 14.31 11.46 1.58
N ARG A 180 13.16 12.14 1.74
CA ARG A 180 11.94 11.87 0.97
C ARG A 180 12.18 11.92 -0.53
N ARG A 181 12.81 13.01 -1.01
CA ARG A 181 13.17 13.15 -2.41
C ARG A 181 14.10 12.04 -2.87
N GLY A 182 15.12 11.69 -2.10
CA GLY A 182 16.04 10.60 -2.39
C GLY A 182 15.34 9.25 -2.51
N LEU A 183 14.44 8.91 -1.59
CA LEU A 183 13.65 7.68 -1.62
C LEU A 183 12.67 7.65 -2.80
N CYS A 184 12.00 8.77 -3.08
CA CYS A 184 11.13 8.90 -4.23
C CYS A 184 11.89 8.59 -5.52
N ARG A 185 13.07 9.20 -5.72
CA ARG A 185 13.91 8.95 -6.88
C ARG A 185 14.43 7.51 -6.98
N GLN A 186 14.77 6.88 -5.86
CA GLN A 186 15.21 5.48 -5.84
C GLN A 186 14.12 4.49 -6.26
N ALA A 187 12.86 4.84 -6.06
CA ALA A 187 11.74 3.97 -6.36
C ALA A 187 11.48 3.77 -7.85
N PHE A 188 11.95 4.69 -8.71
CA PHE A 188 11.75 4.64 -10.18
C PHE A 188 12.98 4.11 -10.92
N ALA A 189 12.77 3.47 -12.07
CA ALA A 189 13.83 2.97 -12.93
C ALA A 189 14.66 4.13 -13.51
N ASP A 190 14.00 5.10 -14.12
CA ASP A 190 14.58 6.36 -14.60
C ASP A 190 14.02 7.55 -13.80
N PRO A 191 14.70 7.94 -12.69
CA PRO A 191 14.22 9.04 -11.87
C PRO A 191 14.31 10.41 -12.52
N ASP A 192 15.16 10.60 -13.53
CA ASP A 192 15.30 11.89 -14.21
C ASP A 192 14.14 12.15 -15.17
N ALA A 193 13.61 11.08 -15.78
CA ALA A 193 12.42 11.15 -16.60
C ALA A 193 11.11 11.12 -15.80
N ALA A 194 11.06 10.33 -14.72
CA ALA A 194 9.80 10.00 -14.02
C ALA A 194 9.50 10.90 -12.82
N VAL A 195 10.52 11.46 -12.13
CA VAL A 195 10.32 12.16 -10.86
C VAL A 195 10.43 13.67 -11.04
N GLY A 196 9.29 14.33 -11.01
CA GLY A 196 9.15 15.77 -10.97
C GLY A 196 8.44 16.26 -9.71
N PRO A 197 8.09 17.57 -9.64
CA PRO A 197 7.41 18.16 -8.49
C PRO A 197 6.12 17.44 -8.10
N ALA A 198 5.36 16.92 -9.06
CA ALA A 198 4.12 16.19 -8.81
C ALA A 198 4.35 14.88 -8.05
N GLU A 199 5.41 14.12 -8.42
CA GLU A 199 5.78 12.90 -7.73
C GLU A 199 6.25 13.18 -6.30
N GLU A 200 7.12 14.19 -6.12
CA GLU A 200 7.63 14.60 -4.82
C GLU A 200 6.52 15.09 -3.89
N GLU A 201 5.54 15.83 -4.44
CA GLU A 201 4.36 16.30 -3.70
C GLU A 201 3.56 15.12 -3.17
N ILE A 202 3.16 14.17 -4.02
CA ILE A 202 2.35 13.01 -3.63
C ILE A 202 3.11 12.11 -2.66
N ALA A 203 4.39 11.84 -2.91
CA ALA A 203 5.22 11.01 -2.02
C ALA A 203 5.37 11.61 -0.62
N SER A 204 5.12 12.90 -0.42
CA SER A 204 5.36 13.62 0.84
C SER A 204 4.10 14.18 1.51
N LEU A 205 2.96 14.23 0.81
CA LEU A 205 1.76 14.92 1.27
C LEU A 205 1.26 14.40 2.64
N HIS A 206 1.25 13.08 2.82
CA HIS A 206 0.77 12.42 4.04
C HIS A 206 1.64 12.67 5.28
N VAL A 207 2.90 13.09 5.11
CA VAL A 207 3.81 13.42 6.21
C VAL A 207 3.27 14.57 7.08
N SER A 208 2.48 15.44 6.48
CA SER A 208 1.81 16.56 7.19
C SER A 208 0.62 16.12 8.06
N THR A 209 0.20 14.86 7.99
CA THR A 209 -0.93 14.34 8.78
C THR A 209 -0.54 14.26 10.26
N PRO A 210 -1.35 14.80 11.19
CA PRO A 210 -1.02 14.74 12.61
C PRO A 210 -0.72 13.33 13.10
N GLY A 211 0.33 13.18 13.92
CA GLY A 211 0.74 11.89 14.48
C GLY A 211 1.55 10.99 13.51
N TRP A 212 1.86 11.44 12.28
CA TRP A 212 2.59 10.64 11.29
C TRP A 212 3.87 10.01 11.86
N GLY A 213 4.80 10.80 12.38
CA GLY A 213 6.08 10.29 12.88
C GLY A 213 5.92 9.34 14.08
N GLN A 214 4.91 9.58 14.94
CA GLN A 214 4.64 8.72 16.09
C GLN A 214 4.07 7.36 15.66
N ALA A 215 3.13 7.31 14.73
CA ALA A 215 2.57 6.06 14.19
C ALA A 215 3.64 5.26 13.47
N LEU A 216 4.47 5.92 12.64
CA LEU A 216 5.57 5.29 11.91
C LEU A 216 6.60 4.67 12.86
N ALA A 217 7.02 5.41 13.90
CA ALA A 217 7.94 4.90 14.92
C ALA A 217 7.35 3.67 15.63
N ARG A 218 6.08 3.69 16.03
CA ARG A 218 5.42 2.56 16.68
C ARG A 218 5.28 1.35 15.75
N PHE A 219 4.99 1.57 14.46
CA PHE A 219 4.98 0.49 13.48
C PHE A 219 6.38 -0.15 13.33
N ALA A 220 7.44 0.67 13.24
CA ALA A 220 8.81 0.17 13.21
C ALA A 220 9.20 -0.63 14.46
N ARG A 221 8.67 -0.23 15.64
CA ARG A 221 8.86 -0.97 16.90
C ARG A 221 8.16 -2.32 16.90
N SER A 222 7.05 -2.49 16.16
CA SER A 222 6.37 -3.79 16.03
C SER A 222 7.16 -4.80 15.19
N GLY A 223 8.16 -4.35 14.42
CA GLY A 223 8.89 -5.16 13.45
C GLY A 223 8.20 -5.28 12.09
N GLY A 224 6.99 -4.73 11.93
CA GLY A 224 6.24 -4.71 10.68
C GLY A 224 5.87 -6.09 10.12
N PHE A 225 5.63 -6.14 8.81
CA PHE A 225 5.38 -7.38 8.09
C PHE A 225 6.69 -7.97 7.59
N ALA A 226 7.08 -9.16 8.06
CA ALA A 226 8.26 -9.87 7.60
C ALA A 226 8.10 -11.38 7.80
N GLY A 227 8.65 -12.17 6.87
CA GLY A 227 8.55 -13.64 6.89
C GLY A 227 7.13 -14.17 6.66
N VAL A 228 6.28 -13.38 6.00
CA VAL A 228 4.85 -13.72 5.87
C VAL A 228 4.55 -14.61 4.65
N GLY A 229 5.53 -14.91 3.81
CA GLY A 229 5.33 -15.65 2.57
C GLY A 229 5.23 -17.16 2.73
N ASP A 230 5.43 -17.70 3.91
CA ASP A 230 5.31 -19.13 4.17
C ASP A 230 4.39 -19.40 5.38
N PRO A 231 3.27 -20.13 5.16
CA PRO A 231 2.75 -20.59 3.88
C PRO A 231 2.14 -19.45 3.04
N LEU A 232 2.14 -19.61 1.71
CA LEU A 232 1.35 -18.74 0.82
C LEU A 232 -0.15 -19.09 0.96
N PRO A 233 -1.08 -18.13 0.74
CA PRO A 233 -2.51 -18.42 0.71
C PRO A 233 -2.88 -19.24 -0.54
N GLU A 234 -4.04 -19.91 -0.50
CA GLU A 234 -4.54 -20.76 -1.59
C GLU A 234 -4.90 -20.00 -2.89
N PRO A 235 -5.50 -18.79 -2.83
CA PRO A 235 -5.84 -18.08 -4.06
C PRO A 235 -4.62 -17.89 -4.98
N PRO A 236 -4.83 -17.88 -6.32
CA PRO A 236 -3.75 -17.65 -7.28
C PRO A 236 -2.97 -16.37 -6.98
N ILE A 237 -1.65 -16.44 -7.10
CA ILE A 237 -0.73 -15.34 -6.86
C ILE A 237 0.13 -15.13 -8.09
N GLU A 238 0.15 -13.90 -8.60
CA GLU A 238 1.11 -13.42 -9.57
C GLU A 238 1.95 -12.30 -8.95
N VAL A 239 3.20 -12.18 -9.37
CA VAL A 239 4.13 -11.19 -8.83
C VAL A 239 4.85 -10.48 -9.97
N LEU A 240 4.75 -9.17 -10.00
CA LEU A 240 5.55 -8.32 -10.87
C LEU A 240 6.63 -7.62 -10.04
N TRP A 241 7.88 -7.72 -10.49
CA TRP A 241 9.01 -7.11 -9.79
C TRP A 241 9.90 -6.35 -10.76
N GLY A 242 10.13 -5.07 -10.50
CA GLY A 242 10.99 -4.25 -11.34
C GLY A 242 12.42 -4.78 -11.42
N ALA A 243 12.95 -4.88 -12.64
CA ALA A 243 14.32 -5.34 -12.86
C ALA A 243 15.33 -4.38 -12.22
N GLN A 244 15.03 -3.07 -12.24
CA GLN A 244 15.86 -1.99 -11.69
C GLN A 244 15.45 -1.55 -10.28
N ASP A 245 14.76 -2.40 -9.50
CA ASP A 245 14.41 -2.10 -8.11
C ASP A 245 15.69 -1.84 -7.27
N ARG A 246 15.78 -0.62 -6.71
CA ARG A 246 16.88 -0.15 -5.85
C ARG A 246 16.49 -0.01 -4.38
N ILE A 247 15.21 -0.22 -4.06
CA ILE A 247 14.69 -0.19 -2.69
C ILE A 247 14.89 -1.56 -2.02
N LEU A 248 14.42 -2.63 -2.67
CA LEU A 248 14.64 -4.00 -2.20
C LEU A 248 15.89 -4.58 -2.86
N ARG A 249 16.90 -4.84 -2.03
CA ARG A 249 18.22 -5.27 -2.49
C ARG A 249 18.20 -6.67 -3.08
N ALA A 250 19.21 -7.00 -3.86
CA ALA A 250 19.36 -8.29 -4.54
C ALA A 250 19.12 -9.53 -3.63
N PRO A 251 19.61 -9.62 -2.38
CA PRO A 251 19.31 -10.77 -1.53
C PRO A 251 17.83 -10.96 -1.21
N GLN A 252 17.07 -9.86 -1.04
CA GLN A 252 15.63 -9.93 -0.79
C GLN A 252 14.88 -10.41 -2.03
N LYS A 253 15.25 -9.90 -3.20
CA LYS A 253 14.69 -10.31 -4.50
C LYS A 253 14.99 -11.79 -4.78
N GLN A 254 16.22 -12.25 -4.54
CA GLN A 254 16.59 -13.67 -4.71
C GLN A 254 15.80 -14.58 -3.76
N ALA A 255 15.65 -14.21 -2.49
CA ALA A 255 14.87 -14.97 -1.53
C ALA A 255 13.37 -15.03 -1.93
N ALA A 256 12.81 -13.93 -2.43
CA ALA A 256 11.45 -13.88 -2.94
C ALA A 256 11.31 -14.77 -4.21
N GLN A 257 12.30 -14.78 -5.10
CA GLN A 257 12.29 -15.62 -6.30
C GLN A 257 12.36 -17.12 -5.96
N GLN A 258 13.14 -17.48 -4.94
CA GLN A 258 13.17 -18.87 -4.45
C GLN A 258 11.83 -19.31 -3.86
N LEU A 259 11.14 -18.41 -3.13
CA LEU A 259 9.84 -18.69 -2.54
C LEU A 259 8.72 -18.78 -3.58
N LEU A 260 8.74 -17.90 -4.57
CA LEU A 260 7.62 -17.70 -5.51
C LEU A 260 7.78 -18.48 -6.82
N GLY A 261 9.02 -18.82 -7.20
CA GLY A 261 9.32 -19.53 -8.44
C GLY A 261 8.79 -18.78 -9.67
N GLU A 262 8.09 -19.50 -10.53
CA GLU A 262 7.53 -18.96 -11.79
C GLU A 262 6.43 -17.91 -11.62
N ARG A 263 5.87 -17.78 -10.42
CA ARG A 263 4.90 -16.73 -10.12
C ARG A 263 5.50 -15.32 -10.18
N LEU A 264 6.84 -15.20 -10.07
CA LEU A 264 7.55 -13.93 -10.10
C LEU A 264 8.07 -13.63 -11.49
N VAL A 265 7.53 -12.58 -12.10
CA VAL A 265 7.93 -12.06 -13.39
C VAL A 265 8.70 -10.74 -13.19
N LEU A 266 9.88 -10.65 -13.80
CA LEU A 266 10.64 -9.40 -13.84
C LEU A 266 10.09 -8.50 -14.94
N VAL A 267 9.97 -7.22 -14.59
CA VAL A 267 9.50 -6.16 -15.50
C VAL A 267 10.69 -5.26 -15.83
N ASP A 268 11.03 -5.18 -17.09
CA ASP A 268 12.09 -4.29 -17.58
C ASP A 268 11.66 -2.81 -17.49
N ASP A 269 12.64 -1.91 -17.44
CA ASP A 269 12.44 -0.46 -17.30
C ASP A 269 11.51 -0.09 -16.14
N CYS A 270 11.65 -0.83 -15.05
CA CYS A 270 10.80 -0.75 -13.87
C CYS A 270 11.62 -0.80 -12.58
N GLY A 271 11.39 0.18 -11.71
CA GLY A 271 11.96 0.23 -10.35
C GLY A 271 11.11 -0.52 -9.33
N HIS A 272 11.03 0.04 -8.12
CA HIS A 272 10.32 -0.57 -6.99
C HIS A 272 8.79 -0.50 -7.09
N LEU A 273 8.25 0.41 -7.88
CA LEU A 273 6.81 0.70 -7.94
C LEU A 273 6.25 0.42 -9.35
N PRO A 274 6.01 -0.87 -9.72
CA PRO A 274 5.50 -1.21 -11.05
C PRO A 274 4.23 -0.48 -11.44
N HIS A 275 3.33 -0.21 -10.50
CA HIS A 275 2.09 0.54 -10.73
C HIS A 275 2.30 2.04 -11.04
N LEU A 276 3.52 2.55 -10.87
CA LEU A 276 3.91 3.91 -11.25
C LEU A 276 4.84 3.94 -12.46
N ASP A 277 5.78 3.00 -12.56
CA ASP A 277 6.72 2.93 -13.69
C ASP A 277 6.10 2.29 -14.93
N GLN A 278 5.34 1.18 -14.76
CA GLN A 278 4.77 0.36 -15.83
C GLN A 278 3.30 0.05 -15.56
N PRO A 279 2.42 1.06 -15.35
CA PRO A 279 1.03 0.85 -14.96
C PRO A 279 0.23 0.05 -16.00
N GLU A 280 0.53 0.21 -17.30
CA GLU A 280 -0.10 -0.56 -18.39
C GLU A 280 0.23 -2.04 -18.30
N GLN A 281 1.48 -2.39 -17.98
CA GLN A 281 1.87 -3.79 -17.77
C GLN A 281 1.16 -4.40 -16.57
N VAL A 282 1.03 -3.66 -15.47
CA VAL A 282 0.30 -4.09 -14.27
C VAL A 282 -1.18 -4.32 -14.61
N ALA A 283 -1.82 -3.36 -15.28
CA ALA A 283 -3.21 -3.48 -15.67
C ALA A 283 -3.43 -4.65 -16.63
N LYS A 284 -2.57 -4.81 -17.65
CA LYS A 284 -2.62 -5.93 -18.60
C LYS A 284 -2.52 -7.28 -17.90
N THR A 285 -1.57 -7.43 -16.96
CA THR A 285 -1.41 -8.68 -16.19
C THR A 285 -2.67 -8.95 -15.37
N TRP A 286 -3.23 -7.94 -14.73
CA TRP A 286 -4.46 -8.11 -13.95
C TRP A 286 -5.67 -8.48 -14.81
N LEU A 287 -5.86 -7.86 -15.96
CA LEU A 287 -7.05 -8.05 -16.80
C LEU A 287 -6.98 -9.30 -17.69
N ALA A 288 -5.80 -9.89 -17.88
CA ALA A 288 -5.62 -11.09 -18.73
C ALA A 288 -5.88 -12.42 -18.02
N ALA A 289 -6.03 -12.44 -16.70
CA ALA A 289 -6.14 -13.64 -15.87
C ALA A 289 -7.57 -13.95 -15.39
#